data_c092887622178c5f4b4c7114c44fe352
#
_entry.id   c092887622178c5f4b4c7114c44fe352
#
_cell.length_a   1.000
_cell.length_b   1.000
_cell.length_c   1.000
_cell.angle_alpha   90.00
_cell.angle_beta   90.00
_cell.angle_gamma   90.00
#
_symmetry.space_group_name_H-M   'P 1'
#
loop_
_entity.id
_entity.type
_entity.pdbx_description
1 polymer ?
#
loop_
_entity_poly.entity_id
_entity_poly.type
_entity_poly.pdbx_seq_one_letter_code
_entity_poly.pdbx_strand_id
1 'polypeptide(L)'
;GQKVVVATLGTKLYDGDECFTIKKSKIRGVESTGMICAEDEIGIGTDHAGIIVLPAEAIPGTLAKDYYNIKSDYVLEVDITPNRADACSHYGVARDLYAFLIQNGKQAILQRPSVDAFKVDNHELDIEVKVENSEACPHYAGVTVKGVTVKESPEWLQDKLRIIGLRPINNIVDVTNYIMFAYGQPLHCFDADMIKGGKVVVKTMPDGTPFVTLDGEEHKLSDRDLAICNMEEPMCIAGVFGGKG
;
A
#
# COMPACT_ATOMS: atom_id res chain seq x y z
N GLY A 1 4.63 -29.38 -26.70
CA GLY A 1 4.37 -28.12 -27.42
C GLY A 1 4.06 -26.94 -26.48
N GLN A 2 4.02 -27.17 -25.15
CA GLN A 2 3.84 -26.07 -24.17
C GLN A 2 5.06 -25.16 -24.14
N LYS A 3 4.83 -23.86 -23.98
CA LYS A 3 5.84 -22.86 -23.65
C LYS A 3 5.90 -22.68 -22.16
N VAL A 4 7.08 -22.71 -21.58
CA VAL A 4 7.30 -22.69 -20.13
C VAL A 4 8.43 -21.75 -19.77
N VAL A 5 8.49 -21.33 -18.51
CA VAL A 5 9.61 -20.55 -17.98
C VAL A 5 10.70 -21.54 -17.53
N VAL A 6 11.94 -21.31 -17.96
CA VAL A 6 13.08 -22.19 -17.67
C VAL A 6 14.21 -21.37 -17.04
N ALA A 7 14.62 -21.75 -15.85
CA ALA A 7 15.87 -21.31 -15.24
C ALA A 7 17.03 -22.12 -15.86
N THR A 8 17.90 -21.43 -16.60
CA THR A 8 19.06 -22.03 -17.28
C THR A 8 20.26 -22.17 -16.33
N LEU A 9 21.32 -22.84 -16.77
CA LEU A 9 22.56 -22.96 -15.98
C LEU A 9 23.09 -21.58 -15.60
N GLY A 10 23.43 -21.43 -14.32
CA GLY A 10 23.94 -20.19 -13.74
C GLY A 10 22.85 -19.23 -13.25
N THR A 11 21.57 -19.49 -13.52
CA THR A 11 20.46 -18.71 -12.96
C THR A 11 20.47 -18.86 -11.43
N LYS A 12 20.33 -17.74 -10.74
CA LYS A 12 20.13 -17.70 -9.27
C LYS A 12 18.64 -17.57 -9.00
N LEU A 13 18.13 -18.45 -8.18
CA LEU A 13 16.76 -18.44 -7.68
C LEU A 13 16.81 -18.22 -6.17
N TYR A 14 15.79 -17.58 -5.62
CA TYR A 14 15.72 -17.18 -4.21
C TYR A 14 14.48 -17.79 -3.56
N ASP A 15 14.66 -18.26 -2.33
CA ASP A 15 13.58 -18.66 -1.43
C ASP A 15 13.78 -17.90 -0.11
N GLY A 16 13.07 -16.80 0.04
CA GLY A 16 13.35 -15.81 1.08
C GLY A 16 14.78 -15.28 0.98
N ASP A 17 15.56 -15.42 2.03
CA ASP A 17 16.97 -15.00 2.10
C ASP A 17 17.95 -16.05 1.53
N GLU A 18 17.47 -17.25 1.25
CA GLU A 18 18.30 -18.32 0.69
C GLU A 18 18.39 -18.19 -0.85
N CYS A 19 19.59 -18.45 -1.38
CA CYS A 19 19.85 -18.40 -2.80
C CYS A 19 20.49 -19.69 -3.27
N PHE A 20 19.92 -20.29 -4.32
CA PHE A 20 20.56 -21.41 -5.00
C PHE A 20 20.80 -21.12 -6.47
N THR A 21 21.86 -21.70 -6.99
CA THR A 21 22.24 -21.52 -8.40
C THR A 21 21.97 -22.80 -9.18
N ILE A 22 21.29 -22.67 -10.33
CA ILE A 22 21.04 -23.80 -11.23
C ILE A 22 22.36 -24.32 -11.79
N LYS A 23 22.66 -25.58 -11.48
CA LYS A 23 23.86 -26.28 -11.93
C LYS A 23 23.47 -27.50 -12.75
N LYS A 24 24.38 -27.93 -13.64
CA LYS A 24 24.25 -29.20 -14.32
C LYS A 24 24.16 -30.33 -13.31
N SER A 25 23.12 -31.13 -13.40
CA SER A 25 22.84 -32.22 -12.47
C SER A 25 22.40 -33.49 -13.23
N LYS A 26 22.35 -34.59 -12.52
CA LYS A 26 21.85 -35.86 -13.05
C LYS A 26 20.65 -36.31 -12.23
N ILE A 27 19.45 -36.28 -12.82
CA ILE A 27 18.21 -36.65 -12.15
C ILE A 27 17.73 -37.98 -12.72
N ARG A 28 17.61 -38.99 -11.86
CA ARG A 28 17.19 -40.35 -12.24
C ARG A 28 17.97 -40.91 -13.44
N GLY A 29 19.28 -40.64 -13.53
CA GLY A 29 20.14 -41.11 -14.61
C GLY A 29 20.17 -40.25 -15.88
N VAL A 30 19.31 -39.24 -15.98
CA VAL A 30 19.24 -38.30 -17.11
C VAL A 30 19.89 -36.98 -16.75
N GLU A 31 20.69 -36.43 -17.65
CA GLU A 31 21.32 -35.13 -17.48
C GLU A 31 20.28 -34.01 -17.54
N SER A 32 20.33 -33.11 -16.54
CA SER A 32 19.51 -31.90 -16.45
C SER A 32 20.41 -30.66 -16.57
N THR A 33 20.05 -29.75 -17.46
CA THR A 33 20.76 -28.49 -17.71
C THR A 33 19.91 -27.26 -17.45
N GLY A 34 18.79 -27.41 -16.73
CA GLY A 34 17.89 -26.33 -16.37
C GLY A 34 16.75 -26.83 -15.49
N MET A 35 15.93 -25.92 -15.02
CA MET A 35 14.74 -26.19 -14.20
C MET A 35 13.55 -25.44 -14.80
N ILE A 36 12.42 -26.12 -14.97
CA ILE A 36 11.15 -25.48 -15.31
C ILE A 36 10.58 -24.90 -14.03
N CYS A 37 10.18 -23.63 -14.03
CA CYS A 37 9.84 -22.89 -12.83
C CYS A 37 8.33 -22.79 -12.57
N ALA A 38 7.96 -22.74 -11.29
CA ALA A 38 6.70 -22.29 -10.77
C ALA A 38 6.73 -20.75 -10.53
N GLU A 39 5.59 -20.16 -10.17
CA GLU A 39 5.48 -18.70 -9.99
C GLU A 39 6.28 -18.18 -8.80
N ASP A 40 6.23 -18.89 -7.68
CA ASP A 40 6.96 -18.55 -6.46
C ASP A 40 8.48 -18.65 -6.63
N GLU A 41 8.95 -19.60 -7.44
CA GLU A 41 10.38 -19.81 -7.70
C GLU A 41 11.04 -18.67 -8.46
N ILE A 42 10.26 -17.85 -9.17
CA ILE A 42 10.75 -16.65 -9.87
C ILE A 42 10.16 -15.35 -9.29
N GLY A 43 9.41 -15.45 -8.19
CA GLY A 43 8.92 -14.29 -7.44
C GLY A 43 7.82 -13.49 -8.11
N ILE A 44 7.04 -14.09 -9.04
CA ILE A 44 5.91 -13.40 -9.71
C ILE A 44 4.55 -13.74 -9.12
N GLY A 45 4.48 -14.71 -8.24
CA GLY A 45 3.26 -15.16 -7.58
C GLY A 45 3.58 -16.02 -6.36
N THR A 46 2.56 -16.70 -5.85
CA THR A 46 2.66 -17.59 -4.68
C THR A 46 2.28 -19.04 -5.00
N ASP A 47 1.94 -19.34 -6.25
CA ASP A 47 1.55 -20.68 -6.66
C ASP A 47 2.77 -21.58 -6.88
N HIS A 48 2.80 -22.68 -6.12
CA HIS A 48 3.80 -23.74 -6.22
C HIS A 48 3.20 -25.08 -6.72
N ALA A 49 1.89 -25.11 -7.00
CA ALA A 49 1.20 -26.35 -7.35
C ALA A 49 1.55 -26.88 -8.75
N GLY A 50 2.20 -26.06 -9.59
CA GLY A 50 2.56 -26.45 -10.95
C GLY A 50 3.58 -25.54 -11.61
N ILE A 51 3.97 -25.90 -12.82
CA ILE A 51 4.89 -25.11 -13.64
C ILE A 51 4.15 -23.98 -14.33
N ILE A 52 4.85 -22.88 -14.62
CA ILE A 52 4.30 -21.78 -15.43
C ILE A 52 4.15 -22.25 -16.87
N VAL A 53 2.91 -22.26 -17.36
CA VAL A 53 2.59 -22.50 -18.76
C VAL A 53 2.21 -21.17 -19.42
N LEU A 54 3.03 -20.75 -20.38
CA LEU A 54 2.85 -19.49 -21.09
C LEU A 54 1.87 -19.64 -22.27
N PRO A 55 1.16 -18.56 -22.65
CA PRO A 55 0.33 -18.53 -23.85
C PRO A 55 1.08 -18.90 -25.12
N ALA A 56 0.35 -19.34 -26.13
CA ALA A 56 0.94 -19.79 -27.41
C ALA A 56 1.72 -18.67 -28.14
N GLU A 57 1.39 -17.42 -27.88
CA GLU A 57 1.99 -16.21 -28.45
C GLU A 57 3.36 -15.88 -27.85
N ALA A 58 3.70 -16.42 -26.69
CA ALA A 58 4.97 -16.15 -26.02
C ALA A 58 6.13 -16.57 -26.94
N ILE A 59 7.14 -15.71 -27.09
CA ILE A 59 8.28 -15.93 -27.98
C ILE A 59 9.37 -16.70 -27.21
N PRO A 60 9.73 -17.92 -27.64
CA PRO A 60 10.82 -18.68 -27.03
C PRO A 60 12.14 -17.91 -27.04
N GLY A 61 12.87 -17.92 -25.94
CA GLY A 61 14.14 -17.20 -25.77
C GLY A 61 13.99 -15.76 -25.21
N THR A 62 12.76 -15.25 -25.04
CA THR A 62 12.52 -14.02 -24.31
C THR A 62 12.90 -14.21 -22.84
N LEU A 63 13.62 -13.27 -22.26
CA LEU A 63 13.91 -13.30 -20.82
C LEU A 63 12.63 -13.13 -20.00
N ALA A 64 12.47 -13.90 -18.93
CA ALA A 64 11.29 -13.84 -18.08
C ALA A 64 11.02 -12.40 -17.55
N LYS A 65 12.08 -11.68 -17.16
CA LYS A 65 11.96 -10.28 -16.73
C LYS A 65 11.35 -9.36 -17.79
N ASP A 66 11.67 -9.60 -19.07
CA ASP A 66 11.17 -8.78 -20.17
C ASP A 66 9.75 -9.19 -20.55
N TYR A 67 9.45 -10.50 -20.50
CA TYR A 67 8.11 -11.02 -20.73
C TYR A 67 7.09 -10.51 -19.69
N TYR A 68 7.47 -10.52 -18.41
CA TYR A 68 6.64 -10.05 -17.30
C TYR A 68 6.83 -8.56 -16.99
N ASN A 69 7.61 -7.82 -17.78
CA ASN A 69 7.90 -6.39 -17.58
C ASN A 69 8.40 -6.08 -16.16
N ILE A 70 9.20 -6.98 -15.58
CA ILE A 70 9.71 -6.83 -14.21
C ILE A 70 10.70 -5.67 -14.15
N LYS A 71 10.39 -4.67 -13.38
CA LYS A 71 11.26 -3.52 -13.12
C LYS A 71 12.03 -3.74 -11.82
N SER A 72 13.34 -3.51 -11.87
CA SER A 72 14.16 -3.45 -10.65
C SER A 72 13.93 -2.13 -9.94
N ASP A 73 13.81 -2.16 -8.62
CA ASP A 73 13.76 -0.98 -7.78
C ASP A 73 14.67 -1.18 -6.55
N TYR A 74 14.90 -0.12 -5.78
CA TYR A 74 15.70 -0.17 -4.56
C TYR A 74 14.80 0.11 -3.37
N VAL A 75 14.87 -0.74 -2.36
CA VAL A 75 14.24 -0.53 -1.06
C VAL A 75 15.32 -0.10 -0.08
N LEU A 76 15.09 1.02 0.58
CA LEU A 76 15.94 1.53 1.65
C LEU A 76 15.16 1.40 2.95
N GLU A 77 15.67 0.59 3.86
CA GLU A 77 15.18 0.55 5.23
C GLU A 77 15.84 1.69 6.00
N VAL A 78 15.01 2.57 6.54
CA VAL A 78 15.47 3.77 7.23
C VAL A 78 14.90 3.79 8.65
N ASP A 79 15.78 3.78 9.62
CA ASP A 79 15.41 3.92 11.04
C ASP A 79 15.16 5.39 11.37
N ILE A 80 13.92 5.71 11.73
CA ILE A 80 13.48 7.07 12.09
C ILE A 80 13.29 7.14 13.60
N THR A 81 13.99 8.07 14.24
CA THR A 81 13.85 8.30 15.67
C THR A 81 12.46 8.87 16.03
N PRO A 82 11.91 8.56 17.22
CA PRO A 82 10.53 8.92 17.59
C PRO A 82 10.22 10.42 17.56
N ASN A 83 11.22 11.28 17.67
CA ASN A 83 11.08 12.74 17.61
C ASN A 83 11.01 13.29 16.16
N ARG A 84 11.08 12.42 15.15
CA ARG A 84 11.10 12.81 13.74
C ARG A 84 9.90 12.26 12.97
N ALA A 85 8.70 12.41 13.54
CA ALA A 85 7.46 12.02 12.87
C ALA A 85 7.28 12.68 11.48
N ASP A 86 7.89 13.86 11.27
CA ASP A 86 7.94 14.56 9.99
C ASP A 86 8.72 13.81 8.89
N ALA A 87 9.59 12.89 9.27
CA ALA A 87 10.39 12.07 8.37
C ALA A 87 9.80 10.68 8.11
N CYS A 88 8.70 10.29 8.75
CA CYS A 88 8.06 8.98 8.61
C CYS A 88 7.28 8.84 7.29
N SER A 89 7.91 9.16 6.17
CA SER A 89 7.35 8.98 4.82
C SER A 89 8.45 9.09 3.77
N HIS A 90 8.17 8.63 2.56
CA HIS A 90 9.10 8.79 1.43
C HIS A 90 9.48 10.27 1.23
N TYR A 91 8.49 11.17 1.22
CA TYR A 91 8.75 12.60 1.08
C TYR A 91 9.49 13.19 2.29
N GLY A 92 9.21 12.71 3.50
CA GLY A 92 9.92 13.12 4.71
C GLY A 92 11.40 12.78 4.66
N VAL A 93 11.75 11.55 4.29
CA VAL A 93 13.16 11.14 4.08
C VAL A 93 13.80 11.93 2.93
N ALA A 94 13.05 12.15 1.84
CA ALA A 94 13.56 12.94 0.71
C ALA A 94 13.92 14.38 1.10
N ARG A 95 13.17 15.02 2.02
CA ARG A 95 13.49 16.35 2.56
C ARG A 95 14.81 16.35 3.32
N ASP A 96 15.04 15.36 4.16
CA ASP A 96 16.29 15.25 4.93
C ASP A 96 17.48 14.99 4.00
N LEU A 97 17.32 14.09 3.04
CA LEU A 97 18.33 13.82 2.02
C LEU A 97 18.64 15.07 1.19
N TYR A 98 17.61 15.82 0.78
CA TYR A 98 17.77 17.08 0.06
C TYR A 98 18.59 18.08 0.87
N ALA A 99 18.24 18.29 2.14
CA ALA A 99 18.96 19.19 3.04
C ALA A 99 20.44 18.77 3.18
N PHE A 100 20.69 17.47 3.38
CA PHE A 100 22.06 16.94 3.45
C PHE A 100 22.86 17.19 2.15
N LEU A 101 22.27 16.91 1.01
CA LEU A 101 22.94 17.09 -0.28
C LEU A 101 23.30 18.56 -0.53
N ILE A 102 22.38 19.49 -0.29
CA ILE A 102 22.62 20.94 -0.47
C ILE A 102 23.72 21.42 0.48
N GLN A 103 23.70 21.03 1.76
CA GLN A 103 24.73 21.40 2.72
C GLN A 103 26.13 20.88 2.33
N ASN A 104 26.21 19.79 1.60
CA ASN A 104 27.45 19.21 1.11
C ASN A 104 27.80 19.66 -0.32
N GLY A 105 27.22 20.75 -0.81
CA GLY A 105 27.52 21.33 -2.11
C GLY A 105 27.09 20.49 -3.31
N LYS A 106 26.18 19.54 -3.10
CA LYS A 106 25.61 18.72 -4.18
C LYS A 106 24.38 19.40 -4.77
N GLN A 107 24.15 19.19 -6.05
CA GLN A 107 22.91 19.61 -6.68
C GLN A 107 21.81 18.56 -6.38
N ALA A 108 20.65 19.04 -5.96
CA ALA A 108 19.48 18.21 -5.73
C ALA A 108 18.21 19.03 -6.01
N ILE A 109 17.14 18.35 -6.38
CA ILE A 109 15.82 18.94 -6.57
C ILE A 109 14.83 18.14 -5.73
N LEU A 110 14.13 18.82 -4.83
CA LEU A 110 13.02 18.24 -4.09
C LEU A 110 11.72 18.62 -4.80
N GLN A 111 11.00 17.61 -5.31
CA GLN A 111 9.72 17.82 -5.99
C GLN A 111 8.57 17.35 -5.11
N ARG A 112 7.55 18.19 -5.04
CA ARG A 112 6.24 17.82 -4.49
C ARG A 112 5.24 17.83 -5.64
N PRO A 113 4.37 16.83 -5.76
CA PRO A 113 3.29 16.87 -6.74
C PRO A 113 2.47 18.14 -6.62
N SER A 114 2.15 18.79 -7.74
CA SER A 114 1.25 19.92 -7.75
C SER A 114 -0.17 19.47 -7.38
N VAL A 115 -0.84 20.29 -6.60
CA VAL A 115 -2.26 20.16 -6.25
C VAL A 115 -3.13 21.16 -7.01
N ASP A 116 -2.57 21.93 -7.93
CA ASP A 116 -3.24 23.02 -8.64
C ASP A 116 -4.39 22.53 -9.52
N ALA A 117 -4.34 21.27 -9.94
CA ALA A 117 -5.42 20.65 -10.70
C ALA A 117 -6.62 20.20 -9.84
N PHE A 118 -6.49 20.24 -8.51
CA PHE A 118 -7.59 19.90 -7.63
C PHE A 118 -8.67 20.98 -7.70
N LYS A 119 -9.89 20.55 -7.95
CA LYS A 119 -11.08 21.40 -7.93
C LYS A 119 -12.26 20.60 -7.42
N VAL A 120 -13.20 21.28 -6.80
CA VAL A 120 -14.51 20.72 -6.47
C VAL A 120 -15.37 20.82 -7.74
N ASP A 121 -15.79 19.67 -8.27
CA ASP A 121 -16.59 19.64 -9.50
C ASP A 121 -18.07 20.04 -9.25
N ASN A 122 -18.62 19.66 -8.09
CA ASN A 122 -20.00 19.97 -7.69
C ASN A 122 -20.18 19.79 -6.16
N HIS A 123 -21.36 20.13 -5.65
CA HIS A 123 -21.78 19.98 -4.25
C HIS A 123 -23.03 19.11 -4.12
N GLU A 124 -23.19 18.10 -4.98
CA GLU A 124 -24.39 17.26 -5.01
C GLU A 124 -24.47 16.27 -3.85
N LEU A 125 -23.32 15.87 -3.30
CA LEU A 125 -23.22 14.99 -2.14
C LEU A 125 -22.37 15.69 -1.08
N ASP A 126 -23.03 16.54 -0.30
CA ASP A 126 -22.38 17.29 0.77
C ASP A 126 -22.49 16.51 2.09
N ILE A 127 -21.37 16.14 2.65
CA ILE A 127 -21.25 15.52 3.97
C ILE A 127 -20.74 16.59 4.92
N GLU A 128 -21.61 17.03 5.84
CA GLU A 128 -21.21 18.01 6.85
C GLU A 128 -20.12 17.43 7.77
N VAL A 129 -19.08 18.21 7.99
CA VAL A 129 -18.00 17.86 8.94
C VAL A 129 -18.06 18.81 10.15
N LYS A 130 -18.14 18.25 11.35
CA LYS A 130 -18.10 18.99 12.61
C LYS A 130 -17.01 18.47 13.52
N VAL A 131 -16.16 19.35 14.00
CA VAL A 131 -15.20 19.03 15.08
C VAL A 131 -15.73 19.59 16.39
N GLU A 132 -16.01 18.71 17.36
CA GLU A 132 -16.50 19.13 18.69
C GLU A 132 -15.35 19.32 19.68
N ASN A 133 -14.25 18.57 19.51
CA ASN A 133 -13.05 18.71 20.33
C ASN A 133 -11.91 19.31 19.48
N SER A 134 -11.88 20.63 19.38
CA SER A 134 -10.88 21.35 18.57
C SER A 134 -9.48 21.37 19.22
N GLU A 135 -9.34 21.04 20.49
CA GLU A 135 -8.04 20.89 21.13
C GLU A 135 -7.36 19.59 20.67
N ALA A 136 -8.10 18.48 20.70
CA ALA A 136 -7.59 17.17 20.26
C ALA A 136 -7.52 17.03 18.74
N CYS A 137 -8.41 17.73 18.01
CA CYS A 137 -8.44 17.74 16.55
C CYS A 137 -8.58 19.19 16.03
N PRO A 138 -7.47 19.92 15.87
CA PRO A 138 -7.53 21.32 15.42
C PRO A 138 -7.98 21.45 13.96
N HIS A 139 -7.85 20.41 13.14
CA HIS A 139 -8.25 20.42 11.75
C HIS A 139 -8.69 19.03 11.29
N TYR A 140 -9.82 18.97 10.60
CA TYR A 140 -10.33 17.79 9.92
C TYR A 140 -10.92 18.20 8.58
N ALA A 141 -10.59 17.47 7.52
CA ALA A 141 -11.10 17.73 6.18
C ALA A 141 -11.64 16.45 5.56
N GLY A 142 -12.71 16.56 4.81
CA GLY A 142 -13.30 15.48 4.02
C GLY A 142 -13.49 15.91 2.56
N VAL A 143 -13.39 14.95 1.67
CA VAL A 143 -13.72 15.11 0.24
C VAL A 143 -14.63 13.96 -0.14
N THR A 144 -15.76 14.29 -0.76
CA THR A 144 -16.69 13.29 -1.30
C THR A 144 -16.37 13.03 -2.76
N VAL A 145 -16.24 11.74 -3.11
CA VAL A 145 -15.96 11.31 -4.48
C VAL A 145 -17.11 10.43 -4.97
N LYS A 146 -17.76 10.82 -6.09
CA LYS A 146 -18.86 10.06 -6.72
C LYS A 146 -18.37 9.24 -7.91
N GLY A 147 -19.13 8.19 -8.24
CA GLY A 147 -18.86 7.38 -9.43
C GLY A 147 -17.65 6.44 -9.27
N VAL A 148 -17.27 6.16 -8.05
CA VAL A 148 -16.16 5.23 -7.76
C VAL A 148 -16.64 3.80 -7.96
N THR A 149 -15.82 3.00 -8.66
CA THR A 149 -15.98 1.56 -8.74
C THR A 149 -14.84 0.91 -7.99
N VAL A 150 -15.15 0.20 -6.90
CA VAL A 150 -14.14 -0.57 -6.15
C VAL A 150 -13.71 -1.76 -7.02
N LYS A 151 -12.41 -1.82 -7.29
CA LYS A 151 -11.79 -2.85 -8.12
C LYS A 151 -10.32 -3.00 -7.77
N GLU A 152 -9.67 -3.95 -8.37
CA GLU A 152 -8.23 -4.11 -8.29
C GLU A 152 -7.50 -2.83 -8.70
N SER A 153 -6.45 -2.49 -7.98
CA SER A 153 -5.60 -1.33 -8.25
C SER A 153 -4.86 -1.47 -9.58
N PRO A 154 -4.54 -0.36 -10.27
CA PRO A 154 -3.66 -0.44 -11.43
C PRO A 154 -2.28 -0.96 -11.02
N GLU A 155 -1.63 -1.69 -11.92
CA GLU A 155 -0.36 -2.40 -11.69
C GLU A 155 0.71 -1.50 -11.05
N TRP A 156 0.86 -0.26 -11.53
CA TRP A 156 1.86 0.67 -10.97
C TRP A 156 1.67 0.95 -9.46
N LEU A 157 0.41 0.98 -8.99
CA LEU A 157 0.10 1.20 -7.58
C LEU A 157 0.35 -0.05 -6.76
N GLN A 158 -0.06 -1.21 -7.29
CA GLN A 158 0.23 -2.50 -6.67
C GLN A 158 1.73 -2.72 -6.51
N ASP A 159 2.53 -2.44 -7.57
CA ASP A 159 3.98 -2.59 -7.55
C ASP A 159 4.64 -1.72 -6.47
N LYS A 160 4.21 -0.46 -6.35
CA LYS A 160 4.74 0.44 -5.31
C LYS A 160 4.44 -0.06 -3.90
N LEU A 161 3.26 -0.64 -3.67
CA LEU A 161 2.90 -1.20 -2.36
C LEU A 161 3.64 -2.51 -2.09
N ARG A 162 3.74 -3.42 -3.07
CA ARG A 162 4.47 -4.68 -2.93
C ARG A 162 5.95 -4.46 -2.61
N ILE A 163 6.59 -3.48 -3.25
CA ILE A 163 8.00 -3.14 -3.03
C ILE A 163 8.28 -2.78 -1.56
N ILE A 164 7.35 -2.13 -0.88
CA ILE A 164 7.48 -1.79 0.55
C ILE A 164 6.86 -2.84 1.48
N GLY A 165 6.54 -4.03 0.96
CA GLY A 165 6.03 -5.15 1.75
C GLY A 165 4.53 -5.12 2.04
N LEU A 166 3.77 -4.23 1.41
CA LEU A 166 2.31 -4.17 1.57
C LEU A 166 1.60 -5.05 0.53
N ARG A 167 0.56 -5.75 0.98
CA ARG A 167 -0.32 -6.49 0.09
C ARG A 167 -1.39 -5.56 -0.48
N PRO A 168 -1.49 -5.42 -1.82
CA PRO A 168 -2.61 -4.71 -2.45
C PRO A 168 -3.95 -5.36 -2.13
N ILE A 169 -4.98 -4.53 -1.91
CA ILE A 169 -6.34 -4.97 -1.55
C ILE A 169 -7.33 -4.54 -2.63
N ASN A 170 -7.50 -3.24 -2.81
CA ASN A 170 -8.33 -2.64 -3.84
C ASN A 170 -7.92 -1.16 -4.03
N ASN A 171 -8.38 -0.56 -5.13
CA ASN A 171 -8.00 0.79 -5.51
C ASN A 171 -8.29 1.88 -4.45
N ILE A 172 -9.25 1.68 -3.56
CA ILE A 172 -9.58 2.65 -2.51
C ILE A 172 -8.59 2.53 -1.35
N VAL A 173 -8.43 1.33 -0.80
CA VAL A 173 -7.51 1.08 0.32
C VAL A 173 -6.07 1.33 -0.10
N ASP A 174 -5.69 0.92 -1.30
CA ASP A 174 -4.34 1.06 -1.81
C ASP A 174 -3.93 2.52 -2.02
N VAL A 175 -4.85 3.38 -2.47
CA VAL A 175 -4.59 4.83 -2.56
C VAL A 175 -4.34 5.43 -1.17
N THR A 176 -5.12 5.06 -0.15
CA THR A 176 -4.90 5.58 1.22
C THR A 176 -3.55 5.13 1.77
N ASN A 177 -3.19 3.87 1.58
CA ASN A 177 -1.88 3.34 1.95
C ASN A 177 -0.76 4.05 1.20
N TYR A 178 -0.89 4.20 -0.11
CA TYR A 178 0.11 4.89 -0.92
C TYR A 178 0.36 6.33 -0.43
N ILE A 179 -0.69 7.10 -0.15
CA ILE A 179 -0.57 8.48 0.34
C ILE A 179 0.09 8.51 1.72
N MET A 180 -0.28 7.60 2.62
CA MET A 180 0.32 7.50 3.95
C MET A 180 1.84 7.27 3.86
N PHE A 181 2.29 6.31 3.07
CA PHE A 181 3.72 6.02 2.93
C PHE A 181 4.47 7.03 2.08
N ALA A 182 3.82 7.63 1.08
CA ALA A 182 4.46 8.64 0.24
C ALA A 182 4.62 9.99 0.93
N TYR A 183 3.63 10.43 1.71
CA TYR A 183 3.57 11.80 2.25
C TYR A 183 3.41 11.89 3.76
N GLY A 184 3.19 10.79 4.46
CA GLY A 184 3.00 10.75 5.90
C GLY A 184 1.61 11.22 6.36
N GLN A 185 0.62 11.25 5.45
CA GLN A 185 -0.73 11.66 5.79
C GLN A 185 -1.66 10.44 5.81
N PRO A 186 -2.09 9.98 7.01
CA PRO A 186 -3.11 8.95 7.10
C PRO A 186 -4.44 9.46 6.53
N LEU A 187 -5.06 8.61 5.69
CA LEU A 187 -6.37 8.85 5.14
C LEU A 187 -7.30 7.71 5.56
N HIS A 188 -8.60 8.01 5.68
CA HIS A 188 -9.63 7.00 5.87
C HIS A 188 -10.76 7.22 4.85
N CYS A 189 -11.25 6.14 4.27
CA CYS A 189 -12.37 6.18 3.33
C CYS A 189 -13.59 5.55 3.96
N PHE A 190 -14.72 6.24 3.90
CA PHE A 190 -16.02 5.77 4.32
C PHE A 190 -16.93 5.63 3.10
N ASP A 191 -17.82 4.65 3.10
CA ASP A 191 -18.95 4.62 2.19
C ASP A 191 -19.94 5.72 2.62
N ALA A 192 -20.16 6.70 1.74
CA ALA A 192 -21.01 7.85 2.05
C ALA A 192 -22.46 7.45 2.36
N ASP A 193 -22.97 6.38 1.73
CA ASP A 193 -24.31 5.87 1.96
C ASP A 193 -24.47 5.24 3.36
N MET A 194 -23.36 4.82 3.99
CA MET A 194 -23.33 4.26 5.34
C MET A 194 -23.16 5.34 6.43
N ILE A 195 -22.86 6.59 6.07
CA ILE A 195 -22.74 7.70 7.02
C ILE A 195 -24.13 8.15 7.48
N LYS A 196 -24.61 7.59 8.58
CA LYS A 196 -25.91 7.89 9.16
C LYS A 196 -26.06 9.38 9.45
N GLY A 197 -27.15 9.97 8.94
CA GLY A 197 -27.42 11.39 9.07
C GLY A 197 -26.60 12.31 8.18
N GLY A 198 -25.82 11.77 7.24
CA GLY A 198 -25.03 12.56 6.26
C GLY A 198 -24.01 13.51 6.90
N LYS A 199 -23.52 13.16 8.08
CA LYS A 199 -22.65 14.03 8.87
C LYS A 199 -21.54 13.25 9.56
N VAL A 200 -20.34 13.80 9.50
CA VAL A 200 -19.17 13.31 10.23
C VAL A 200 -18.88 14.24 11.40
N VAL A 201 -18.80 13.66 12.62
CA VAL A 201 -18.55 14.39 13.85
C VAL A 201 -17.30 13.84 14.52
N VAL A 202 -16.30 14.68 14.73
CA VAL A 202 -15.08 14.32 15.44
C VAL A 202 -15.23 14.77 16.90
N LYS A 203 -15.32 13.80 17.81
CA LYS A 203 -15.60 14.03 19.25
C LYS A 203 -15.03 12.92 20.12
N THR A 204 -14.96 13.16 21.42
CA THR A 204 -14.75 12.10 22.41
C THR A 204 -16.06 11.37 22.71
N MET A 205 -15.95 10.12 23.12
CA MET A 205 -17.09 9.27 23.46
C MET A 205 -17.23 9.13 24.98
N PRO A 206 -18.40 8.79 25.50
CA PRO A 206 -18.53 8.42 26.90
C PRO A 206 -17.63 7.25 27.28
N ASP A 207 -17.10 7.27 28.51
CA ASP A 207 -16.29 6.17 29.03
C ASP A 207 -17.03 4.83 28.96
N GLY A 208 -16.33 3.79 28.52
CA GLY A 208 -16.89 2.46 28.33
C GLY A 208 -17.72 2.26 27.06
N THR A 209 -17.78 3.24 26.14
CA THR A 209 -18.46 3.07 24.86
C THR A 209 -17.89 1.86 24.10
N PRO A 210 -18.71 0.85 23.73
CA PRO A 210 -18.23 -0.30 22.98
C PRO A 210 -17.84 0.09 21.56
N PHE A 211 -16.75 -0.50 21.08
CA PHE A 211 -16.24 -0.29 19.73
C PHE A 211 -15.59 -1.58 19.19
N VAL A 212 -15.92 -1.97 17.99
CA VAL A 212 -15.32 -3.13 17.33
C VAL A 212 -14.43 -2.64 16.20
N THR A 213 -13.17 -3.00 16.23
CA THR A 213 -12.18 -2.63 15.20
C THR A 213 -12.29 -3.51 13.95
N LEU A 214 -11.70 -3.07 12.83
CA LEU A 214 -11.75 -3.80 11.54
C LEU A 214 -11.21 -5.23 11.60
N ASP A 215 -10.29 -5.52 12.53
CA ASP A 215 -9.77 -6.86 12.81
C ASP A 215 -10.73 -7.74 13.65
N GLY A 216 -11.83 -7.13 14.13
CA GLY A 216 -12.87 -7.81 14.90
C GLY A 216 -12.65 -7.82 16.41
N GLU A 217 -11.64 -7.11 16.90
CA GLU A 217 -11.40 -7.00 18.34
C GLU A 217 -12.39 -6.02 18.99
N GLU A 218 -12.90 -6.39 20.16
CA GLU A 218 -13.83 -5.59 20.95
C GLU A 218 -13.07 -4.71 21.96
N HIS A 219 -13.32 -3.41 21.91
CA HIS A 219 -12.73 -2.41 22.79
C HIS A 219 -13.81 -1.65 23.56
N LYS A 220 -13.41 -1.03 24.67
CA LYS A 220 -14.19 -0.01 25.38
C LYS A 220 -13.42 1.29 25.30
N LEU A 221 -14.01 2.26 24.64
CA LEU A 221 -13.40 3.58 24.53
C LEU A 221 -13.39 4.29 25.89
N SER A 222 -12.35 5.07 26.12
CA SER A 222 -12.22 5.99 27.22
C SER A 222 -12.85 7.35 26.85
N ASP A 223 -13.24 8.14 27.83
CA ASP A 223 -13.70 9.53 27.64
C ASP A 223 -12.63 10.47 27.07
N ARG A 224 -11.39 10.00 26.94
CA ARG A 224 -10.27 10.71 26.31
C ARG A 224 -10.01 10.26 24.88
N ASP A 225 -10.60 9.15 24.44
CA ASP A 225 -10.41 8.65 23.10
C ASP A 225 -11.22 9.48 22.10
N LEU A 226 -10.51 10.03 21.12
CA LEU A 226 -11.13 10.78 20.04
C LEU A 226 -11.67 9.80 18.99
N ALA A 227 -12.92 9.99 18.60
CA ALA A 227 -13.56 9.17 17.59
C ALA A 227 -14.06 10.02 16.41
N ILE A 228 -14.05 9.45 15.23
CA ILE A 228 -14.74 9.94 14.06
C ILE A 228 -16.08 9.21 14.03
N CYS A 229 -17.18 9.95 14.14
CA CYS A 229 -18.53 9.41 14.31
C CYS A 229 -19.43 9.84 13.14
N ASN A 230 -20.44 9.04 12.87
CA ASN A 230 -21.65 9.54 12.21
C ASN A 230 -22.61 10.14 13.28
N MET A 231 -23.88 10.36 12.96
CA MET A 231 -24.83 10.93 13.91
C MET A 231 -25.24 9.96 15.02
N GLU A 232 -24.99 8.68 14.89
CA GLU A 232 -25.47 7.64 15.81
C GLU A 232 -24.33 6.95 16.56
N GLU A 233 -23.21 6.67 15.88
CA GLU A 233 -22.16 5.79 16.42
C GLU A 233 -20.74 6.19 15.98
N PRO A 234 -19.70 5.74 16.71
CA PRO A 234 -18.32 5.90 16.29
C PRO A 234 -17.99 4.98 15.12
N MET A 235 -17.38 5.51 14.07
CA MET A 235 -16.94 4.79 12.88
C MET A 235 -15.44 4.47 12.90
N CYS A 236 -14.65 5.27 13.63
CA CYS A 236 -13.19 5.14 13.65
C CYS A 236 -12.64 5.73 14.93
N ILE A 237 -11.63 5.09 15.53
CA ILE A 237 -10.78 5.72 16.56
C ILE A 237 -9.82 6.65 15.81
N ALA A 238 -9.96 7.95 16.03
CA ALA A 238 -9.29 8.98 15.25
C ALA A 238 -7.76 8.82 15.26
N GLY A 239 -7.16 8.67 14.09
CA GLY A 239 -5.71 8.50 13.92
C GLY A 239 -5.16 7.14 14.37
N VAL A 240 -6.02 6.18 14.72
CA VAL A 240 -5.61 4.86 15.22
C VAL A 240 -6.15 3.73 14.37
N PHE A 241 -7.48 3.50 14.37
CA PHE A 241 -8.04 2.31 13.74
C PHE A 241 -9.49 2.51 13.27
N GLY A 242 -9.83 1.95 12.11
CA GLY A 242 -11.21 1.92 11.61
C GLY A 242 -12.11 0.95 12.38
N GLY A 243 -13.41 1.27 12.44
CA GLY A 243 -14.44 0.40 13.00
C GLY A 243 -15.01 -0.57 11.99
N LYS A 244 -15.55 -1.68 12.51
CA LYS A 244 -16.30 -2.67 11.75
C LYS A 244 -17.79 -2.29 11.82
N GLY A 245 -18.25 -1.46 10.89
CA GLY A 245 -19.63 -1.00 10.83
C GLY A 245 -20.01 -0.54 9.46
#